data_f61f2d951d05fe6dd7c5643f9c1d53a1
#
_entry.id   f61f2d951d05fe6dd7c5643f9c1d53a1
#
_cell.length_a   1.000
_cell.length_b   1.000
_cell.length_c   1.000
_cell.angle_alpha   90.00
_cell.angle_beta   90.00
_cell.angle_gamma   90.00
#
_symmetry.space_group_name_H-M   'P 1'
#
loop_
_entity.id
_entity.type
_entity.pdbx_description
1 polymer ?
#
loop_
_entity_poly.entity_id
_entity_poly.type
_entity_poly.pdbx_seq_one_letter_code
_entity_poly.pdbx_strand_id
1 'polypeptide(L)'
;MKLWSDSWTNGDRIGVRYAAGRLDPKGGVAFSDNVNPHLAWSELPAGTRSLVLICHDFDVPSKPDDVNKSDREIPSDLPRVDFFHWLLADLPPGLAQIGEGEYSRGFTARGKPGPATLHGARQGLNDYTGWFAGDAELAGQYYGYDGPFPPFNDSLVHHYVFTLYALDIARVPLEGAFGGAQLREAIAGHVLDAATYSGTYTLNRRLAHA
;
A
#
# COMPACT_ATOMS: atom_id res chain seq x y z
N MET A 1 12.06 14.04 10.93
CA MET A 1 11.31 12.80 11.24
C MET A 1 12.02 11.58 10.65
N LYS A 2 11.96 10.43 11.31
CA LYS A 2 12.51 9.15 10.82
C LYS A 2 11.40 8.11 10.72
N LEU A 3 11.49 7.22 9.72
CA LEU A 3 10.61 6.07 9.53
C LEU A 3 11.46 4.84 9.25
N TRP A 4 11.17 3.71 9.91
CA TRP A 4 11.86 2.43 9.69
C TRP A 4 10.92 1.24 9.89
N SER A 5 11.40 0.05 9.56
CA SER A 5 10.69 -1.21 9.73
C SER A 5 11.64 -2.30 10.21
N ASP A 6 11.14 -3.24 10.99
CA ASP A 6 11.82 -4.50 11.31
C ASP A 6 11.47 -5.61 10.32
N SER A 7 10.57 -5.34 9.36
CA SER A 7 10.05 -6.33 8.41
C SER A 7 11.00 -6.62 7.25
N TRP A 8 11.75 -5.59 6.78
CA TRP A 8 12.82 -5.68 5.78
C TRP A 8 13.71 -4.45 5.85
N THR A 9 14.89 -4.46 5.21
CA THR A 9 15.77 -3.27 5.11
C THR A 9 15.24 -2.32 4.02
N ASN A 10 15.33 -1.02 4.25
CA ASN A 10 14.86 0.00 3.30
C ASN A 10 15.44 -0.21 1.89
N GLY A 11 14.59 -0.30 0.89
CA GLY A 11 14.93 -0.57 -0.50
C GLY A 11 15.05 -2.05 -0.86
N ASP A 12 15.13 -2.95 0.12
CA ASP A 12 15.26 -4.38 -0.13
C ASP A 12 13.91 -5.01 -0.57
N ARG A 13 13.98 -6.29 -0.90
CA ARG A 13 12.82 -7.07 -1.30
C ARG A 13 11.84 -7.27 -0.13
N ILE A 14 10.57 -6.98 -0.38
CA ILE A 14 9.48 -7.26 0.55
C ILE A 14 9.28 -8.77 0.66
N GLY A 15 9.22 -9.31 1.89
CA GLY A 15 8.94 -10.70 2.12
C GLY A 15 7.53 -11.10 1.67
N VAL A 16 7.38 -12.31 1.13
CA VAL A 16 6.11 -12.84 0.61
C VAL A 16 4.96 -12.76 1.62
N ARG A 17 5.26 -12.82 2.91
CA ARG A 17 4.32 -12.67 4.02
C ARG A 17 3.55 -11.35 4.00
N TYR A 18 4.20 -10.27 3.54
CA TYR A 18 3.61 -8.93 3.47
C TYR A 18 2.87 -8.65 2.17
N ALA A 19 2.98 -9.54 1.20
CA ALA A 19 2.34 -9.41 -0.10
C ALA A 19 0.90 -9.96 -0.09
N ALA A 20 0.03 -9.38 -0.93
CA ALA A 20 -1.29 -9.93 -1.21
C ALA A 20 -1.22 -11.10 -2.18
N GLY A 21 -0.21 -11.12 -3.06
CA GLY A 21 0.02 -12.18 -4.02
C GLY A 21 1.39 -12.83 -3.93
N ARG A 22 1.50 -14.10 -4.30
CA ARG A 22 2.75 -14.87 -4.35
C ARG A 22 2.80 -15.76 -5.58
N LEU A 23 4.00 -16.17 -5.97
CA LEU A 23 4.16 -17.24 -6.94
C LEU A 23 3.63 -18.56 -6.37
N ASP A 24 2.81 -19.27 -7.14
CA ASP A 24 2.38 -20.62 -6.77
C ASP A 24 3.47 -21.62 -7.22
N PRO A 25 3.92 -22.52 -6.32
CA PRO A 25 4.84 -23.60 -6.66
C PRO A 25 4.34 -24.51 -7.79
N LYS A 26 3.03 -24.64 -7.94
CA LYS A 26 2.37 -25.43 -9.00
C LYS A 26 2.24 -24.69 -10.33
N GLY A 27 2.65 -23.41 -10.37
CA GLY A 27 2.54 -22.52 -11.53
C GLY A 27 1.50 -21.41 -11.31
N GLY A 28 1.73 -20.27 -11.98
CA GLY A 28 0.87 -19.07 -11.81
C GLY A 28 1.11 -18.34 -10.50
N VAL A 29 0.06 -17.70 -10.00
CA VAL A 29 0.06 -16.88 -8.78
C VAL A 29 -1.08 -17.30 -7.84
N ALA A 30 -0.94 -17.03 -6.55
CA ALA A 30 -1.94 -17.29 -5.53
C ALA A 30 -1.96 -16.14 -4.52
N PHE A 31 -3.04 -16.01 -3.75
CA PHE A 31 -3.07 -15.11 -2.60
C PHE A 31 -2.03 -15.52 -1.55
N SER A 32 -1.49 -14.53 -0.83
CA SER A 32 -0.50 -14.68 0.21
C SER A 32 -1.04 -14.23 1.57
N ASP A 33 -0.17 -14.18 2.58
CA ASP A 33 -0.59 -13.92 3.97
C ASP A 33 -1.07 -12.48 4.19
N ASN A 34 -0.70 -11.54 3.32
CA ASN A 34 -1.20 -10.16 3.30
C ASN A 34 -1.14 -9.47 4.67
N VAL A 35 -0.04 -9.69 5.39
CA VAL A 35 0.21 -9.12 6.72
C VAL A 35 0.75 -7.71 6.54
N ASN A 36 0.17 -6.69 7.19
CA ASN A 36 0.79 -5.37 7.16
C ASN A 36 2.17 -5.42 7.86
N PRO A 37 3.19 -4.70 7.33
CA PRO A 37 4.51 -4.67 7.96
C PRO A 37 4.49 -3.94 9.30
N HIS A 38 5.51 -4.18 10.12
CA HIS A 38 5.91 -3.29 11.20
C HIS A 38 6.40 -1.97 10.60
N LEU A 39 5.96 -0.86 11.18
CA LEU A 39 6.45 0.49 10.86
C LEU A 39 6.62 1.26 12.17
N ALA A 40 7.77 1.88 12.37
CA ALA A 40 8.03 2.71 13.53
C ALA A 40 8.64 4.05 13.10
N TRP A 41 8.46 5.07 13.94
CA TRP A 41 8.92 6.42 13.65
C TRP A 41 9.34 7.17 14.90
N SER A 42 10.14 8.22 14.68
CA SER A 42 10.61 9.11 15.73
C SER A 42 10.86 10.52 15.20
N GLU A 43 11.23 11.41 16.10
CA GLU A 43 11.63 12.78 15.77
C GLU A 43 10.52 13.54 15.02
N LEU A 44 9.27 13.42 15.50
CA LEU A 44 8.17 14.20 14.95
C LEU A 44 8.42 15.70 15.16
N PRO A 45 8.13 16.54 14.17
CA PRO A 45 8.30 18.00 14.32
C PRO A 45 7.37 18.55 15.40
N ALA A 46 7.81 19.64 16.03
CA ALA A 46 6.97 20.37 16.96
C ALA A 46 5.69 20.87 16.25
N GLY A 47 4.54 20.77 16.92
CA GLY A 47 3.26 21.16 16.35
C GLY A 47 2.55 20.05 15.59
N THR A 48 3.11 18.82 15.52
CA THR A 48 2.39 17.66 14.96
C THR A 48 1.14 17.38 15.76
N ARG A 49 -0.01 17.34 15.08
CA ARG A 49 -1.33 17.09 15.67
C ARG A 49 -1.96 15.78 15.21
N SER A 50 -1.59 15.28 14.04
CA SER A 50 -1.94 13.95 13.53
C SER A 50 -0.89 13.45 12.56
N LEU A 51 -0.97 12.14 12.24
CA LEU A 51 -0.13 11.52 11.22
C LEU A 51 -1.00 10.88 10.15
N VAL A 52 -0.46 10.82 8.93
CA VAL A 52 -1.04 10.12 7.79
C VAL A 52 0.00 9.16 7.22
N LEU A 53 -0.38 7.91 6.98
CA LEU A 53 0.44 6.93 6.28
C LEU A 53 -0.18 6.60 4.93
N ILE A 54 0.62 6.68 3.87
CA ILE A 54 0.25 6.29 2.51
C ILE A 54 1.26 5.25 2.02
N CYS A 55 0.77 4.09 1.58
CA CYS A 55 1.57 3.13 0.80
C CYS A 55 1.07 3.12 -0.63
N HIS A 56 1.97 3.33 -1.59
CA HIS A 56 1.64 3.27 -3.02
C HIS A 56 2.76 2.61 -3.82
N ASP A 57 2.38 2.07 -4.96
CA ASP A 57 3.22 1.53 -6.03
C ASP A 57 3.10 2.47 -7.23
N PHE A 58 4.20 3.02 -7.73
CA PHE A 58 4.22 3.94 -8.87
C PHE A 58 4.60 3.24 -10.19
N ASP A 59 4.82 1.94 -10.17
CA ASP A 59 5.23 1.14 -11.33
C ASP A 59 4.04 0.42 -12.01
N VAL A 60 2.80 0.72 -11.61
CA VAL A 60 1.62 0.02 -12.14
C VAL A 60 1.36 0.42 -13.60
N PRO A 61 1.18 -0.54 -14.51
CA PRO A 61 0.88 -0.24 -15.91
C PRO A 61 -0.36 0.66 -16.06
N SER A 62 -0.24 1.73 -16.86
CA SER A 62 -1.35 2.68 -17.11
C SER A 62 -2.51 2.08 -17.92
N LYS A 63 -2.32 0.88 -18.51
CA LYS A 63 -3.31 0.15 -19.29
C LYS A 63 -3.34 -1.32 -18.88
N PRO A 64 -4.51 -1.94 -18.73
CA PRO A 64 -4.64 -3.33 -18.30
C PRO A 64 -4.50 -4.36 -19.43
N ASP A 65 -4.36 -3.93 -20.70
CA ASP A 65 -4.48 -4.79 -21.87
C ASP A 65 -3.54 -6.01 -21.87
N ASP A 66 -2.31 -5.82 -21.38
CA ASP A 66 -1.28 -6.87 -21.32
C ASP A 66 -1.11 -7.48 -19.92
N VAL A 67 -1.85 -7.00 -18.93
CA VAL A 67 -1.72 -7.46 -17.55
C VAL A 67 -2.10 -8.94 -17.42
N ASN A 68 -1.19 -9.71 -16.82
CA ASN A 68 -1.36 -11.15 -16.54
C ASN A 68 -1.60 -12.02 -17.79
N LYS A 69 -1.02 -11.63 -18.93
CA LYS A 69 -0.99 -12.47 -20.15
C LYS A 69 0.23 -13.38 -20.12
N SER A 70 0.02 -14.68 -20.37
CA SER A 70 1.12 -15.68 -20.35
C SER A 70 1.98 -15.68 -21.62
N ASP A 71 1.50 -15.06 -22.70
CA ASP A 71 2.14 -15.06 -24.01
C ASP A 71 3.01 -13.82 -24.27
N ARG A 72 3.06 -12.86 -23.34
CA ARG A 72 3.81 -11.61 -23.50
C ARG A 72 4.19 -10.98 -22.16
N GLU A 73 5.21 -10.12 -22.17
CA GLU A 73 5.56 -9.24 -21.07
C GLU A 73 4.93 -7.84 -21.25
N ILE A 74 4.66 -7.16 -20.14
CA ILE A 74 4.29 -5.75 -20.14
C ILE A 74 5.56 -4.95 -20.42
N PRO A 75 5.59 -4.08 -21.45
CA PRO A 75 6.78 -3.31 -21.79
C PRO A 75 7.22 -2.36 -20.67
N SER A 76 8.53 -2.20 -20.49
CA SER A 76 9.10 -1.28 -19.49
C SER A 76 8.87 0.21 -19.82
N ASP A 77 8.68 0.53 -21.11
CA ASP A 77 8.43 1.88 -21.61
C ASP A 77 6.95 2.28 -21.61
N LEU A 78 6.05 1.36 -21.22
CA LEU A 78 4.64 1.71 -21.00
C LEU A 78 4.54 2.73 -19.86
N PRO A 79 3.80 3.85 -20.01
CA PRO A 79 3.56 4.79 -18.92
C PRO A 79 3.01 4.10 -17.67
N ARG A 80 3.48 4.55 -16.51
CA ARG A 80 3.11 3.99 -15.21
C ARG A 80 2.24 4.98 -14.42
N VAL A 81 1.44 4.45 -13.51
CA VAL A 81 0.54 5.21 -12.64
C VAL A 81 0.66 4.74 -11.20
N ASP A 82 0.27 5.61 -10.27
CA ASP A 82 0.18 5.24 -8.86
C ASP A 82 -0.96 4.24 -8.63
N PHE A 83 -0.71 3.28 -7.74
CA PHE A 83 -1.70 2.37 -7.18
C PHE A 83 -1.55 2.39 -5.65
N PHE A 84 -2.62 2.77 -4.96
CA PHE A 84 -2.59 2.91 -3.51
C PHE A 84 -2.93 1.59 -2.82
N HIS A 85 -2.03 1.14 -1.96
CA HIS A 85 -2.11 -0.12 -1.21
C HIS A 85 -2.59 0.06 0.23
N TRP A 86 -2.36 1.22 0.83
CA TRP A 86 -2.77 1.55 2.19
C TRP A 86 -2.89 3.05 2.39
N LEU A 87 -4.04 3.46 2.90
CA LEU A 87 -4.33 4.84 3.26
C LEU A 87 -4.80 4.86 4.71
N LEU A 88 -4.06 5.53 5.59
CA LEU A 88 -4.35 5.60 7.01
C LEU A 88 -4.23 7.05 7.47
N ALA A 89 -5.34 7.64 7.86
CA ALA A 89 -5.44 9.04 8.26
C ALA A 89 -5.77 9.17 9.77
N ASP A 90 -5.42 10.32 10.33
CA ASP A 90 -5.72 10.70 11.72
C ASP A 90 -5.06 9.81 12.78
N LEU A 91 -3.89 9.23 12.50
CA LEU A 91 -3.12 8.53 13.51
C LEU A 91 -2.70 9.53 14.62
N PRO A 92 -2.83 9.17 15.90
CA PRO A 92 -2.45 10.07 16.99
C PRO A 92 -0.92 10.24 17.03
N PRO A 93 -0.41 11.47 17.29
CA PRO A 93 1.03 11.73 17.30
C PRO A 93 1.76 11.07 18.48
N GLY A 94 1.03 10.60 19.48
CA GLY A 94 1.57 9.80 20.59
C GLY A 94 1.83 8.34 20.25
N LEU A 95 1.38 7.85 19.10
CA LEU A 95 1.70 6.52 18.60
C LEU A 95 3.11 6.55 18.00
N ALA A 96 3.96 5.59 18.38
CA ALA A 96 5.34 5.51 17.91
C ALA A 96 5.57 4.42 16.86
N GLN A 97 4.60 3.53 16.68
CA GLN A 97 4.70 2.41 15.74
C GLN A 97 3.35 1.80 15.40
N ILE A 98 3.33 1.03 14.33
CA ILE A 98 2.29 0.07 13.93
C ILE A 98 2.94 -1.32 13.99
N GLY A 99 2.32 -2.24 14.73
CA GLY A 99 2.79 -3.62 14.83
C GLY A 99 2.56 -4.42 13.55
N GLU A 100 3.42 -5.41 13.32
CA GLU A 100 3.23 -6.38 12.24
C GLU A 100 1.89 -7.09 12.37
N GLY A 101 1.07 -7.05 11.32
CA GLY A 101 -0.25 -7.70 11.27
C GLY A 101 -1.29 -7.12 12.21
N GLU A 102 -1.10 -5.91 12.70
CA GLU A 102 -2.04 -5.21 13.55
C GLU A 102 -3.30 -4.78 12.77
N TYR A 103 -3.13 -4.40 11.50
CA TYR A 103 -4.20 -3.88 10.63
C TYR A 103 -4.64 -4.86 9.54
N SER A 104 -3.82 -5.84 9.17
CA SER A 104 -4.14 -6.80 8.12
C SER A 104 -3.46 -8.15 8.36
N ARG A 105 -4.26 -9.23 8.23
CA ARG A 105 -3.82 -10.64 8.21
C ARG A 105 -4.72 -11.41 7.27
N GLY A 106 -4.20 -11.79 6.11
CA GLY A 106 -4.93 -12.48 5.06
C GLY A 106 -5.59 -11.52 4.08
N PHE A 107 -5.77 -11.99 2.84
CA PHE A 107 -6.55 -11.31 1.84
C PHE A 107 -8.04 -11.62 2.06
N THR A 108 -8.88 -10.59 2.12
CA THR A 108 -10.32 -10.74 2.34
C THR A 108 -11.05 -10.42 1.04
N ALA A 109 -11.60 -11.45 0.40
CA ALA A 109 -12.44 -11.27 -0.79
C ALA A 109 -13.60 -10.30 -0.49
N ARG A 110 -13.91 -9.42 -1.43
CA ARG A 110 -14.90 -8.33 -1.31
C ARG A 110 -14.52 -7.22 -0.33
N GLY A 111 -13.26 -7.21 0.16
CA GLY A 111 -12.70 -6.13 0.94
C GLY A 111 -12.94 -6.23 2.44
N LYS A 112 -12.43 -5.25 3.14
CA LYS A 112 -12.46 -5.10 4.60
C LYS A 112 -13.31 -3.89 4.98
N PRO A 113 -13.94 -3.88 6.18
CA PRO A 113 -14.76 -2.75 6.63
C PRO A 113 -13.90 -1.51 6.94
N GLY A 114 -14.51 -0.34 6.83
CA GLY A 114 -13.94 0.96 7.15
C GLY A 114 -15.02 2.05 7.13
N PRO A 115 -14.64 3.34 7.22
CA PRO A 115 -13.27 3.85 7.38
C PRO A 115 -12.70 3.77 8.80
N ALA A 116 -13.55 3.67 9.85
CA ALA A 116 -13.09 3.63 11.23
C ALA A 116 -12.18 2.42 11.51
N THR A 117 -11.07 2.66 12.20
CA THR A 117 -10.09 1.62 12.52
C THR A 117 -9.45 1.86 13.89
N LEU A 118 -8.33 1.18 14.19
CA LEU A 118 -7.63 1.25 15.47
C LEU A 118 -7.13 2.67 15.78
N HIS A 119 -6.92 2.94 17.08
CA HIS A 119 -6.37 4.20 17.60
C HIS A 119 -7.17 5.46 17.26
N GLY A 120 -8.45 5.34 16.88
CA GLY A 120 -9.28 6.45 16.42
C GLY A 120 -8.95 6.95 15.00
N ALA A 121 -8.07 6.25 14.30
CA ALA A 121 -7.70 6.54 12.91
C ALA A 121 -8.79 6.13 11.92
N ARG A 122 -8.63 6.54 10.65
CA ARG A 122 -9.50 6.17 9.53
C ARG A 122 -8.68 5.58 8.40
N GLN A 123 -9.16 4.50 7.81
CA GLN A 123 -8.59 3.91 6.59
C GLN A 123 -9.35 4.39 5.35
N GLY A 124 -8.63 4.70 4.28
CA GLY A 124 -9.20 4.92 2.96
C GLY A 124 -9.36 3.63 2.18
N LEU A 125 -10.06 3.75 1.05
CA LEU A 125 -10.19 2.70 0.05
C LEU A 125 -8.88 2.59 -0.74
N ASN A 126 -8.27 1.42 -0.73
CA ASN A 126 -7.14 1.11 -1.61
C ASN A 126 -7.63 0.79 -3.04
N ASP A 127 -6.73 0.78 -4.01
CA ASP A 127 -7.09 0.69 -5.43
C ASP A 127 -7.49 -0.71 -5.89
N TYR A 128 -7.36 -1.74 -5.05
CA TYR A 128 -8.00 -3.03 -5.30
C TYR A 128 -9.53 -2.89 -5.41
N THR A 129 -10.13 -1.88 -4.77
CA THR A 129 -11.55 -1.52 -4.92
C THR A 129 -11.93 -1.29 -6.39
N GLY A 130 -11.13 -0.50 -7.11
CA GLY A 130 -11.32 -0.26 -8.54
C GLY A 130 -10.88 -1.44 -9.40
N TRP A 131 -9.77 -2.07 -9.04
CA TRP A 131 -9.22 -3.20 -9.80
C TRP A 131 -10.18 -4.39 -9.87
N PHE A 132 -10.84 -4.70 -8.77
CA PHE A 132 -11.79 -5.83 -8.71
C PHE A 132 -13.23 -5.46 -9.01
N ALA A 133 -13.55 -4.21 -9.41
CA ALA A 133 -14.94 -3.77 -9.62
C ALA A 133 -15.72 -4.61 -10.63
N GLY A 134 -15.04 -5.23 -11.60
CA GLY A 134 -15.65 -6.10 -12.62
C GLY A 134 -15.66 -7.60 -12.27
N ASP A 135 -15.12 -8.00 -11.13
CA ASP A 135 -15.00 -9.40 -10.72
C ASP A 135 -16.13 -9.78 -9.76
N ALA A 136 -16.96 -10.77 -10.13
CA ALA A 136 -18.12 -11.19 -9.34
C ALA A 136 -17.78 -11.77 -7.96
N GLU A 137 -16.57 -12.34 -7.81
CA GLU A 137 -16.09 -12.97 -6.58
C GLU A 137 -15.37 -11.97 -5.66
N LEU A 138 -14.73 -10.96 -6.25
CA LEU A 138 -13.82 -10.05 -5.56
C LEU A 138 -14.34 -8.61 -5.45
N ALA A 139 -15.32 -8.18 -6.26
CA ALA A 139 -15.85 -6.83 -6.21
C ALA A 139 -16.32 -6.41 -4.81
N GLY A 140 -15.81 -5.26 -4.32
CA GLY A 140 -16.14 -4.75 -2.98
C GLY A 140 -15.31 -3.53 -2.58
N GLN A 141 -15.46 -3.11 -1.33
CA GLN A 141 -14.75 -1.97 -0.76
C GLN A 141 -13.52 -2.45 0.04
N TYR A 142 -12.34 -2.18 -0.46
CA TYR A 142 -11.07 -2.60 0.14
C TYR A 142 -10.50 -1.47 1.00
N TYR A 143 -10.88 -1.41 2.27
CA TYR A 143 -10.26 -0.50 3.24
C TYR A 143 -8.98 -1.09 3.82
N GLY A 144 -7.99 -0.22 4.10
CA GLY A 144 -6.76 -0.59 4.76
C GLY A 144 -5.71 -1.21 3.86
N TYR A 145 -4.83 -2.01 4.47
CA TYR A 145 -3.69 -2.59 3.78
C TYR A 145 -4.06 -3.82 2.98
N ASP A 146 -3.76 -3.79 1.69
CA ASP A 146 -3.57 -4.96 0.86
C ASP A 146 -2.24 -4.79 0.12
N GLY A 147 -1.34 -5.75 0.36
CA GLY A 147 0.07 -5.66 -0.03
C GLY A 147 0.36 -5.88 -1.51
N PRO A 148 1.64 -6.06 -1.87
CA PRO A 148 2.07 -6.28 -3.25
C PRO A 148 1.35 -7.43 -3.95
N PHE A 149 0.90 -7.17 -5.19
CA PHE A 149 0.42 -8.18 -6.12
C PHE A 149 0.61 -7.70 -7.55
N PRO A 150 1.86 -7.41 -7.97
CA PRO A 150 2.12 -6.90 -9.31
C PRO A 150 1.81 -7.96 -10.37
N PRO A 151 1.60 -7.58 -11.64
CA PRO A 151 1.42 -8.52 -12.72
C PRO A 151 2.60 -9.51 -12.82
N PHE A 152 2.31 -10.81 -12.97
CA PHE A 152 3.35 -11.84 -13.06
C PHE A 152 4.20 -11.75 -14.34
N ASN A 153 3.75 -10.97 -15.32
CA ASN A 153 4.42 -10.75 -16.59
C ASN A 153 4.95 -9.32 -16.77
N ASP A 154 5.03 -8.53 -15.68
CA ASP A 154 5.63 -7.20 -15.80
C ASP A 154 7.15 -7.31 -15.94
N SER A 155 7.71 -6.57 -16.91
CA SER A 155 9.16 -6.49 -17.14
C SER A 155 9.89 -5.64 -16.11
N LEU A 156 9.16 -4.92 -15.22
CA LEU A 156 9.72 -4.15 -14.12
C LEU A 156 9.54 -4.87 -12.78
N VAL A 157 10.48 -4.60 -11.87
CA VAL A 157 10.28 -4.84 -10.43
C VAL A 157 9.54 -3.65 -9.87
N HIS A 158 8.46 -3.87 -9.13
CA HIS A 158 7.65 -2.80 -8.57
C HIS A 158 8.20 -2.29 -7.24
N HIS A 159 8.05 -0.97 -6.98
CA HIS A 159 8.46 -0.30 -5.75
C HIS A 159 7.23 0.09 -4.93
N TYR A 160 7.25 -0.29 -3.67
CA TYR A 160 6.20 0.03 -2.69
C TYR A 160 6.74 1.05 -1.71
N VAL A 161 6.21 2.27 -1.78
CA VAL A 161 6.69 3.40 -0.98
C VAL A 161 5.69 3.69 0.13
N PHE A 162 6.13 3.52 1.37
CA PHE A 162 5.43 3.93 2.57
C PHE A 162 5.89 5.34 2.94
N THR A 163 4.98 6.31 2.94
CA THR A 163 5.25 7.68 3.34
C THR A 163 4.43 8.02 4.57
N LEU A 164 5.10 8.38 5.65
CA LEU A 164 4.48 8.92 6.85
C LEU A 164 4.58 10.45 6.81
N TYR A 165 3.45 11.12 6.94
CA TYR A 165 3.32 12.58 6.99
C TYR A 165 2.96 13.03 8.40
N ALA A 166 3.66 14.03 8.92
CA ALA A 166 3.30 14.73 10.15
C ALA A 166 2.50 16.00 9.79
N LEU A 167 1.30 16.16 10.37
CA LEU A 167 0.38 17.23 10.02
C LEU A 167 0.17 18.20 11.18
N ASP A 168 -0.07 19.49 10.84
CA ASP A 168 -0.45 20.55 11.79
C ASP A 168 -1.95 20.56 12.15
N ILE A 169 -2.75 19.71 11.54
CA ILE A 169 -4.17 19.50 11.82
C ILE A 169 -4.42 18.20 12.57
N ALA A 170 -5.40 18.21 13.47
CA ALA A 170 -5.74 17.04 14.28
C ALA A 170 -6.58 16.00 13.51
N ARG A 171 -7.27 16.44 12.43
CA ARG A 171 -8.13 15.59 11.60
C ARG A 171 -8.07 16.08 10.17
N VAL A 172 -7.87 15.13 9.27
CA VAL A 172 -7.92 15.40 7.82
C VAL A 172 -9.36 15.72 7.42
N PRO A 173 -9.60 16.81 6.64
CA PRO A 173 -10.94 17.28 6.28
C PRO A 173 -11.56 16.43 5.16
N LEU A 174 -11.73 15.13 5.42
CA LEU A 174 -12.40 14.15 4.57
C LEU A 174 -13.52 13.47 5.34
N GLU A 175 -14.65 13.28 4.70
CA GLU A 175 -15.79 12.56 5.27
C GLU A 175 -16.09 11.29 4.46
N GLY A 176 -16.59 10.26 5.15
CA GLY A 176 -16.95 8.98 4.53
C GLY A 176 -15.75 8.22 3.94
N ALA A 177 -15.98 7.57 2.79
CA ALA A 177 -14.95 6.86 2.05
C ALA A 177 -14.08 7.83 1.25
N PHE A 178 -12.76 7.59 1.22
CA PHE A 178 -11.80 8.39 0.47
C PHE A 178 -10.72 7.51 -0.15
N GLY A 179 -10.19 7.93 -1.29
CA GLY A 179 -9.07 7.30 -1.99
C GLY A 179 -7.77 8.09 -1.85
N GLY A 180 -6.71 7.59 -2.48
CA GLY A 180 -5.36 8.16 -2.34
C GLY A 180 -5.22 9.58 -2.86
N ALA A 181 -5.78 9.90 -4.03
CA ALA A 181 -5.74 11.24 -4.60
C ALA A 181 -6.43 12.27 -3.68
N GLN A 182 -7.62 11.93 -3.16
CA GLN A 182 -8.36 12.78 -2.24
C GLN A 182 -7.57 13.00 -0.93
N LEU A 183 -6.93 11.95 -0.39
CA LEU A 183 -6.13 12.06 0.82
C LEU A 183 -4.91 12.97 0.60
N ARG A 184 -4.18 12.81 -0.51
CA ARG A 184 -3.05 13.69 -0.85
C ARG A 184 -3.47 15.15 -1.01
N GLU A 185 -4.59 15.40 -1.65
CA GLU A 185 -5.14 16.76 -1.81
C GLU A 185 -5.53 17.36 -0.45
N ALA A 186 -6.21 16.58 0.39
CA ALA A 186 -6.69 17.04 1.69
C ALA A 186 -5.58 17.36 2.71
N ILE A 187 -4.40 16.75 2.58
CA ILE A 187 -3.24 17.06 3.43
C ILE A 187 -2.33 18.12 2.84
N ALA A 188 -2.52 18.53 1.57
CA ALA A 188 -1.72 19.56 0.94
C ALA A 188 -1.81 20.87 1.73
N GLY A 189 -0.66 21.46 2.06
CA GLY A 189 -0.56 22.68 2.89
C GLY A 189 -0.60 22.44 4.41
N HIS A 190 -0.81 21.21 4.88
CA HIS A 190 -0.82 20.84 6.29
C HIS A 190 0.39 19.99 6.72
N VAL A 191 1.27 19.65 5.78
CA VAL A 191 2.43 18.79 6.04
C VAL A 191 3.55 19.60 6.70
N LEU A 192 3.95 19.20 7.90
CA LEU A 192 5.10 19.76 8.62
C LEU A 192 6.41 19.05 8.23
N ASP A 193 6.35 17.73 8.02
CA ASP A 193 7.48 16.89 7.63
C ASP A 193 6.96 15.56 7.07
N ALA A 194 7.82 14.85 6.33
CA ALA A 194 7.53 13.53 5.80
C ALA A 194 8.77 12.63 5.83
N ALA A 195 8.56 11.34 6.06
CA ALA A 195 9.61 10.33 5.96
C ALA A 195 9.11 9.15 5.13
N THR A 196 10.01 8.54 4.36
CA THR A 196 9.69 7.42 3.47
C THR A 196 10.46 6.16 3.86
N TYR A 197 9.83 5.02 3.62
CA TYR A 197 10.42 3.69 3.69
C TYR A 197 9.92 2.88 2.52
N SER A 198 10.78 2.15 1.84
CA SER A 198 10.38 1.46 0.62
C SER A 198 10.82 0.00 0.62
N GLY A 199 10.23 -0.75 -0.28
CA GLY A 199 10.66 -2.09 -0.63
C GLY A 199 10.25 -2.44 -2.04
N THR A 200 10.79 -3.52 -2.56
CA THR A 200 10.53 -3.99 -3.92
C THR A 200 9.83 -5.33 -3.92
N TYR A 201 9.02 -5.59 -4.95
CA TYR A 201 8.39 -6.88 -5.13
C TYR A 201 8.14 -7.18 -6.62
N THR A 202 8.20 -8.45 -6.99
CA THR A 202 7.84 -8.91 -8.33
C THR A 202 7.30 -10.33 -8.29
N LEU A 203 6.38 -10.62 -9.20
CA LEU A 203 5.88 -11.97 -9.49
C LEU A 203 6.36 -12.48 -10.85
N ASN A 204 7.15 -11.68 -11.59
CA ASN A 204 7.81 -12.16 -12.79
C ASN A 204 8.94 -13.12 -12.40
N ARG A 205 8.79 -14.41 -12.77
CA ARG A 205 9.75 -15.47 -12.41
C ARG A 205 11.16 -15.17 -12.89
N ARG A 206 11.30 -14.47 -14.01
CA ARG A 206 12.60 -14.08 -14.56
C ARG A 206 13.33 -13.07 -13.66
N LEU A 207 12.59 -12.18 -13.00
CA LEU A 207 13.11 -11.12 -12.12
C LEU A 207 13.13 -11.55 -10.65
N ALA A 208 12.39 -12.58 -10.28
CA ALA A 208 12.23 -13.00 -8.88
C ALA A 208 13.53 -13.63 -8.30
N HIS A 209 14.47 -14.02 -9.13
CA HIS A 209 15.74 -14.67 -8.77
C HIS A 209 16.97 -13.81 -9.14
N ALA A 210 16.77 -12.58 -9.59
CA ALA A 210 17.83 -11.63 -9.92
C ALA A 210 18.35 -10.91 -8.67
#